data_1dfc3a7872be9248b61a05b1d1221f08
#
_entry.id   1dfc3a7872be9248b61a05b1d1221f08
#
_cell.length_a   1.000
_cell.length_b   1.000
_cell.length_c   1.000
_cell.angle_alpha   90.00
_cell.angle_beta   90.00
_cell.angle_gamma   90.00
#
_symmetry.space_group_name_H-M   'P 1'
#
loop_
_entity.id
_entity.type
_entity.pdbx_description
1 polymer ?
#
loop_
_entity_poly.entity_id
_entity_poly.type
_entity_poly.pdbx_seq_one_letter_code
_entity_poly.pdbx_strand_id
1 'polypeptide(L)'
;MKNSAVLLISCPDRKGIVATISDFVFRHNGNILHADEHADEESNLFLMRVEFDPAEFEIDLTEFSRHFTPIADKFEMNWRLARSNCRPKMIVLVSKYDHCLVDLLYRHKSGELRCDIPLIISNHADNQPIADFYGIPYVTIPVPKDSKHQAEERILSLLRQHDPDFMVLARYMQILSNEFVNRYPQRIINIHHSFLPAFVGAKPYHQAFTRGVKLIGATSHYVTEVLDDGPIIEQDVVRISHRDSLDDLLQKGRDLEKVVLSRAVRWHIENRVLLYGNKTVVFD
;
A
#
# COMPACT_ATOMS: atom_id res chain seq x y z
N MET A 1 3.48 8.13 19.54
CA MET A 1 3.45 6.66 19.69
C MET A 1 4.75 6.24 20.36
N LYS A 2 4.72 5.15 21.14
CA LYS A 2 5.95 4.51 21.62
C LYS A 2 6.74 3.97 20.42
N ASN A 3 8.05 3.99 20.54
CA ASN A 3 8.92 3.30 19.57
C ASN A 3 8.62 1.80 19.68
N SER A 4 8.27 1.16 18.57
CA SER A 4 8.02 -0.29 18.55
C SER A 4 8.75 -0.94 17.37
N ALA A 5 9.00 -2.22 17.49
CA ALA A 5 9.48 -3.07 16.41
C ALA A 5 8.33 -3.97 15.94
N VAL A 6 8.18 -4.14 14.63
CA VAL A 6 7.15 -4.96 14.01
C VAL A 6 7.83 -6.08 13.23
N LEU A 7 7.61 -7.31 13.67
CA LEU A 7 8.07 -8.52 13.00
C LEU A 7 6.90 -9.10 12.20
N LEU A 8 7.09 -9.23 10.89
CA LEU A 8 6.14 -9.85 9.98
C LEU A 8 6.71 -11.19 9.51
N ILE A 9 5.91 -12.24 9.55
CA ILE A 9 6.32 -13.61 9.29
C ILE A 9 5.31 -14.29 8.38
N SER A 10 5.80 -15.07 7.42
CA SER A 10 5.03 -16.07 6.69
C SER A 10 5.83 -17.38 6.60
N CYS A 11 5.20 -18.52 6.86
CA CYS A 11 5.86 -19.84 6.80
C CYS A 11 4.82 -20.96 6.64
N PRO A 12 5.22 -22.18 6.29
CA PRO A 12 4.34 -23.35 6.38
C PRO A 12 3.76 -23.49 7.80
N ASP A 13 2.44 -23.76 7.89
CA ASP A 13 1.79 -23.89 9.20
C ASP A 13 2.28 -25.14 9.94
N ARG A 14 2.73 -24.94 11.18
CA ARG A 14 3.28 -25.99 12.07
C ARG A 14 3.03 -25.66 13.53
N LYS A 15 2.88 -26.70 14.34
CA LYS A 15 2.79 -26.53 15.81
C LYS A 15 4.03 -25.87 16.39
N GLY A 16 3.82 -24.92 17.30
CA GLY A 16 4.87 -24.30 18.08
C GLY A 16 5.45 -23.00 17.51
N ILE A 17 4.97 -22.50 16.36
CA ILE A 17 5.42 -21.23 15.77
C ILE A 17 5.19 -20.09 16.76
N VAL A 18 3.95 -19.83 17.18
CA VAL A 18 3.59 -18.75 18.10
C VAL A 18 4.38 -18.85 19.41
N ALA A 19 4.44 -20.06 19.99
CA ALA A 19 5.18 -20.28 21.24
C ALA A 19 6.67 -19.95 21.08
N THR A 20 7.30 -20.36 19.98
CA THR A 20 8.73 -20.11 19.74
C THR A 20 9.02 -18.62 19.54
N ILE A 21 8.17 -17.91 18.80
CA ILE A 21 8.32 -16.47 18.55
C ILE A 21 8.13 -15.68 19.85
N SER A 22 7.09 -16.01 20.61
CA SER A 22 6.82 -15.35 21.89
C SER A 22 7.91 -15.61 22.92
N ASP A 23 8.42 -16.85 23.00
CA ASP A 23 9.57 -17.22 23.85
C ASP A 23 10.86 -16.48 23.45
N PHE A 24 11.11 -16.32 22.15
CA PHE A 24 12.26 -15.54 21.66
C PHE A 24 12.17 -14.08 22.11
N VAL A 25 11.05 -13.41 21.93
CA VAL A 25 10.85 -12.03 22.37
C VAL A 25 10.98 -11.92 23.89
N PHE A 26 10.36 -12.83 24.62
CA PHE A 26 10.39 -12.87 26.10
C PHE A 26 11.81 -13.08 26.64
N ARG A 27 12.54 -14.07 26.13
CA ARG A 27 13.92 -14.38 26.61
C ARG A 27 14.92 -13.26 26.40
N HIS A 28 14.61 -12.35 25.48
CA HIS A 28 15.47 -11.19 25.23
C HIS A 28 14.86 -9.90 25.81
N ASN A 29 14.03 -10.05 26.86
CA ASN A 29 13.45 -8.94 27.61
C ASN A 29 12.54 -8.01 26.77
N GLY A 30 11.95 -8.53 25.70
CA GLY A 30 10.99 -7.79 24.87
C GLY A 30 9.56 -7.90 25.40
N ASN A 31 8.81 -6.81 25.36
CA ASN A 31 7.38 -6.80 25.70
C ASN A 31 6.53 -6.76 24.45
N ILE A 32 5.76 -7.84 24.21
CA ILE A 32 4.80 -7.90 23.09
C ILE A 32 3.65 -6.93 23.35
N LEU A 33 3.43 -6.01 22.43
CA LEU A 33 2.36 -5.01 22.46
C LEU A 33 1.11 -5.50 21.72
N HIS A 34 1.30 -6.10 20.55
CA HIS A 34 0.26 -6.69 19.72
C HIS A 34 0.80 -7.95 19.03
N ALA A 35 -0.04 -8.97 18.91
CA ALA A 35 0.25 -10.17 18.15
C ALA A 35 -1.03 -10.64 17.47
N ASP A 36 -0.95 -10.75 16.14
CA ASP A 36 -2.04 -11.22 15.29
C ASP A 36 -1.52 -12.31 14.37
N GLU A 37 -2.33 -13.34 14.14
CA GLU A 37 -2.01 -14.44 13.26
C GLU A 37 -3.18 -14.80 12.34
N HIS A 38 -2.84 -15.38 11.20
CA HIS A 38 -3.79 -15.97 10.28
C HIS A 38 -3.21 -17.27 9.69
N ALA A 39 -3.99 -18.32 9.67
CA ALA A 39 -3.67 -19.57 8.97
C ALA A 39 -4.56 -19.72 7.73
N ASP A 40 -3.95 -19.79 6.56
CA ASP A 40 -4.63 -20.16 5.32
C ASP A 40 -4.55 -21.68 5.13
N GLU A 41 -5.65 -22.38 5.39
CA GLU A 41 -5.71 -23.84 5.33
C GLU A 41 -5.50 -24.38 3.92
N GLU A 42 -5.93 -23.65 2.87
CA GLU A 42 -5.80 -24.07 1.48
C GLU A 42 -4.34 -24.12 1.02
N SER A 43 -3.56 -23.10 1.39
CA SER A 43 -2.14 -23.00 1.05
C SER A 43 -1.22 -23.59 2.11
N ASN A 44 -1.75 -24.05 3.24
CA ASN A 44 -1.00 -24.49 4.42
C ASN A 44 0.04 -23.44 4.87
N LEU A 45 -0.39 -22.17 4.90
CA LEU A 45 0.46 -21.04 5.18
C LEU A 45 0.03 -20.38 6.49
N PHE A 46 0.99 -20.13 7.37
CA PHE A 46 0.85 -19.36 8.58
C PHE A 46 1.44 -17.96 8.37
N LEU A 47 0.68 -16.94 8.74
CA LEU A 47 1.07 -15.53 8.68
C LEU A 47 0.93 -14.91 10.06
N MET A 48 1.93 -14.11 10.47
CA MET A 48 1.91 -13.50 11.79
C MET A 48 2.51 -12.10 11.76
N ARG A 49 1.91 -11.20 12.53
CA ARG A 49 2.45 -9.88 12.86
C ARG A 49 2.65 -9.79 14.36
N VAL A 50 3.86 -9.52 14.80
CA VAL A 50 4.17 -9.26 16.20
C VAL A 50 4.76 -7.87 16.34
N GLU A 51 4.15 -7.05 17.16
CA GLU A 51 4.66 -5.73 17.55
C GLU A 51 5.13 -5.78 19.00
N PHE A 52 6.36 -5.39 19.24
CA PHE A 52 6.95 -5.41 20.58
C PHE A 52 7.68 -4.11 20.91
N ASP A 53 7.77 -3.78 22.20
CA ASP A 53 8.54 -2.65 22.71
C ASP A 53 10.03 -3.02 22.74
N PRO A 54 10.89 -2.30 22.00
CA PRO A 54 12.33 -2.58 21.98
C PRO A 54 13.10 -1.84 23.07
N ALA A 55 12.45 -1.11 23.99
CA ALA A 55 13.15 -0.23 24.93
C ALA A 55 14.10 -1.00 25.90
N GLU A 56 13.69 -2.19 26.31
CA GLU A 56 14.49 -3.05 27.20
C GLU A 56 14.94 -4.33 26.48
N PHE A 57 14.76 -4.40 25.16
CA PHE A 57 15.12 -5.58 24.37
C PHE A 57 16.65 -5.72 24.30
N GLU A 58 17.17 -6.84 24.75
CA GLU A 58 18.62 -7.08 24.93
C GLU A 58 19.40 -7.20 23.62
N ILE A 59 18.70 -7.49 22.49
CA ILE A 59 19.32 -7.56 21.16
C ILE A 59 19.18 -6.20 20.48
N ASP A 60 20.30 -5.62 20.03
CA ASP A 60 20.22 -4.48 19.12
C ASP A 60 19.46 -4.89 17.86
N LEU A 61 18.48 -4.05 17.44
CA LEU A 61 17.66 -4.35 16.28
C LEU A 61 18.47 -4.44 14.97
N THR A 62 19.71 -3.93 14.93
CA THR A 62 20.64 -4.12 13.81
C THR A 62 21.21 -5.54 13.77
N GLU A 63 21.31 -6.20 14.93
CA GLU A 63 21.79 -7.58 15.08
C GLU A 63 20.63 -8.60 15.13
N PHE A 64 19.38 -8.14 15.07
CA PHE A 64 18.20 -9.01 15.18
C PHE A 64 18.24 -10.18 14.21
N SER A 65 18.63 -9.93 12.96
CA SER A 65 18.73 -10.97 11.94
C SER A 65 19.62 -12.12 12.36
N ARG A 66 20.76 -11.84 12.98
CA ARG A 66 21.71 -12.85 13.45
C ARG A 66 21.11 -13.79 14.48
N HIS A 67 20.28 -13.26 15.37
CA HIS A 67 19.66 -14.02 16.46
C HIS A 67 18.37 -14.74 16.02
N PHE A 68 17.62 -14.15 15.09
CA PHE A 68 16.34 -14.69 14.64
C PHE A 68 16.47 -15.70 13.50
N THR A 69 17.48 -15.60 12.64
CA THR A 69 17.70 -16.51 11.50
C THR A 69 17.65 -18.00 11.87
N PRO A 70 18.26 -18.48 12.99
CA PRO A 70 18.14 -19.90 13.35
C PRO A 70 16.72 -20.38 13.61
N ILE A 71 15.86 -19.50 14.12
CA ILE A 71 14.42 -19.77 14.33
C ILE A 71 13.71 -19.76 12.99
N ALA A 72 14.00 -18.76 12.17
CA ALA A 72 13.42 -18.62 10.84
C ALA A 72 13.74 -19.83 9.96
N ASP A 73 14.97 -20.30 9.94
CA ASP A 73 15.41 -21.48 9.18
C ASP A 73 14.68 -22.76 9.64
N LYS A 74 14.54 -22.95 10.97
CA LYS A 74 13.83 -24.09 11.54
C LYS A 74 12.38 -24.23 11.03
N PHE A 75 11.70 -23.10 10.85
CA PHE A 75 10.29 -23.05 10.43
C PHE A 75 10.11 -22.63 8.96
N GLU A 76 11.21 -22.48 8.20
CA GLU A 76 11.17 -22.03 6.81
C GLU A 76 10.46 -20.66 6.66
N MET A 77 10.73 -19.74 7.60
CA MET A 77 10.07 -18.43 7.64
C MET A 77 10.63 -17.47 6.59
N ASN A 78 9.74 -16.86 5.84
CA ASN A 78 10.01 -15.58 5.21
C ASN A 78 9.59 -14.48 6.20
N TRP A 79 10.52 -13.57 6.53
CA TRP A 79 10.27 -12.59 7.57
C TRP A 79 10.93 -11.23 7.29
N ARG A 80 10.38 -10.20 7.90
CA ARG A 80 11.02 -8.88 7.94
C ARG A 80 10.74 -8.18 9.27
N LEU A 81 11.72 -7.41 9.72
CA LEU A 81 11.60 -6.54 10.89
C LEU A 81 11.49 -5.09 10.42
N ALA A 82 10.49 -4.38 10.89
CA ALA A 82 10.30 -2.95 10.67
C ALA A 82 10.34 -2.20 12.00
N ARG A 83 10.67 -0.90 11.96
CA ARG A 83 10.65 -0.02 13.13
C ARG A 83 9.56 1.02 12.95
N SER A 84 8.72 1.23 13.96
CA SER A 84 7.59 2.18 13.88
C SER A 84 8.04 3.66 13.87
N ASN A 85 9.29 3.95 14.23
CA ASN A 85 9.87 5.29 14.19
C ASN A 85 10.49 5.66 12.83
N CYS A 86 10.66 4.69 11.93
CA CYS A 86 11.08 4.97 10.56
C CYS A 86 9.93 5.60 9.78
N ARG A 87 10.26 6.65 9.02
CA ARG A 87 9.30 7.30 8.12
C ARG A 87 9.63 6.85 6.70
N PRO A 88 8.83 5.96 6.10
CA PRO A 88 9.09 5.54 4.74
C PRO A 88 8.88 6.68 3.76
N LYS A 89 9.67 6.72 2.69
CA LYS A 89 9.56 7.69 1.61
C LYS A 89 8.52 7.22 0.61
N MET A 90 7.45 7.99 0.45
CA MET A 90 6.38 7.75 -0.51
C MET A 90 6.49 8.74 -1.68
N ILE A 91 6.57 8.25 -2.91
CA ILE A 91 6.38 9.09 -4.10
C ILE A 91 4.95 8.90 -4.61
N VAL A 92 4.26 10.03 -4.87
CA VAL A 92 2.90 10.01 -5.39
C VAL A 92 2.92 10.31 -6.89
N LEU A 93 2.28 9.43 -7.68
CA LEU A 93 2.02 9.65 -9.09
C LEU A 93 0.55 10.02 -9.26
N VAL A 94 0.26 11.08 -10.02
CA VAL A 94 -1.10 11.59 -10.21
C VAL A 94 -1.30 12.05 -11.66
N SER A 95 -2.55 12.02 -12.16
CA SER A 95 -2.93 12.67 -13.42
C SER A 95 -3.75 13.94 -13.13
N LYS A 96 -4.89 14.13 -13.82
CA LYS A 96 -5.71 15.36 -13.66
C LYS A 96 -6.59 15.37 -12.42
N TYR A 97 -7.10 14.19 -12.00
CA TYR A 97 -7.99 14.10 -10.84
C TYR A 97 -7.20 14.26 -9.54
N ASP A 98 -7.59 15.20 -8.74
CA ASP A 98 -6.87 15.68 -7.56
C ASP A 98 -7.34 15.10 -6.23
N HIS A 99 -8.57 14.59 -6.16
CA HIS A 99 -9.24 14.23 -4.90
C HIS A 99 -8.45 13.25 -4.02
N CYS A 100 -7.81 12.24 -4.62
CA CYS A 100 -6.94 11.30 -3.88
C CYS A 100 -5.63 11.97 -3.43
N LEU A 101 -5.02 12.80 -4.29
CA LEU A 101 -3.81 13.54 -3.95
C LEU A 101 -4.06 14.47 -2.76
N VAL A 102 -5.11 15.29 -2.83
CA VAL A 102 -5.47 16.24 -1.77
C VAL A 102 -5.69 15.53 -0.43
N ASP A 103 -6.40 14.41 -0.41
CA ASP A 103 -6.65 13.62 0.81
C ASP A 103 -5.34 13.06 1.41
N LEU A 104 -4.46 12.49 0.58
CA LEU A 104 -3.17 11.99 1.03
C LEU A 104 -2.28 13.10 1.61
N LEU A 105 -2.21 14.26 0.94
CA LEU A 105 -1.41 15.40 1.40
C LEU A 105 -1.96 16.01 2.69
N TYR A 106 -3.29 16.10 2.83
CA TYR A 106 -3.93 16.54 4.07
C TYR A 106 -3.58 15.62 5.24
N ARG A 107 -3.73 14.28 5.06
CA ARG A 107 -3.42 13.28 6.08
C ARG A 107 -1.92 13.23 6.42
N HIS A 108 -1.07 13.46 5.43
CA HIS A 108 0.37 13.61 5.66
C HIS A 108 0.65 14.86 6.53
N LYS A 109 0.09 16.03 6.20
CA LYS A 109 0.26 17.26 6.96
C LYS A 109 -0.32 17.18 8.38
N SER A 110 -1.44 16.47 8.58
CA SER A 110 -2.04 16.25 9.91
C SER A 110 -1.26 15.22 10.76
N GLY A 111 -0.29 14.51 10.18
CA GLY A 111 0.49 13.48 10.87
C GLY A 111 -0.21 12.11 10.96
N GLU A 112 -1.35 11.93 10.27
CA GLU A 112 -2.04 10.64 10.18
C GLU A 112 -1.23 9.65 9.33
N LEU A 113 -0.70 10.10 8.18
CA LEU A 113 0.23 9.31 7.36
C LEU A 113 1.68 9.66 7.73
N ARG A 114 2.34 8.75 8.45
CA ARG A 114 3.72 8.91 8.93
C ARG A 114 4.75 8.46 7.91
N CYS A 115 4.85 9.21 6.82
CA CYS A 115 5.83 9.00 5.77
C CYS A 115 6.46 10.35 5.39
N ASP A 116 7.50 10.31 4.57
CA ASP A 116 8.01 11.49 3.88
C ASP A 116 7.55 11.45 2.43
N ILE A 117 7.15 12.59 1.88
CA ILE A 117 6.74 12.72 0.48
C ILE A 117 7.75 13.63 -0.23
N PRO A 118 8.87 13.07 -0.72
CA PRO A 118 9.94 13.87 -1.33
C PRO A 118 9.56 14.44 -2.69
N LEU A 119 8.59 13.84 -3.39
CA LEU A 119 8.25 14.23 -4.76
C LEU A 119 6.84 13.77 -5.15
N ILE A 120 6.15 14.61 -5.90
CA ILE A 120 4.96 14.26 -6.67
C ILE A 120 5.33 14.26 -8.15
N ILE A 121 4.95 13.22 -8.87
CA ILE A 121 5.16 13.10 -10.32
C ILE A 121 3.80 13.08 -11.01
N SER A 122 3.65 13.86 -12.09
CA SER A 122 2.41 13.88 -12.86
C SER A 122 2.68 13.95 -14.35
N ASN A 123 1.74 13.43 -15.14
CA ASN A 123 1.75 13.64 -16.59
C ASN A 123 1.02 14.93 -17.02
N HIS A 124 0.52 15.72 -16.06
CA HIS A 124 -0.16 17.00 -16.24
C HIS A 124 0.31 18.04 -15.23
N ALA A 125 0.23 19.31 -15.56
CA ALA A 125 0.60 20.40 -14.65
C ALA A 125 -0.54 20.84 -13.71
N ASP A 126 -1.74 20.31 -13.90
CA ASP A 126 -2.99 20.77 -13.26
C ASP A 126 -2.90 20.80 -11.72
N ASN A 127 -2.20 19.85 -11.12
CA ASN A 127 -2.11 19.72 -9.66
C ASN A 127 -0.86 20.38 -9.03
N GLN A 128 -0.04 21.08 -9.82
CA GLN A 128 1.12 21.77 -9.28
C GLN A 128 0.76 22.79 -8.18
N PRO A 129 -0.29 23.62 -8.31
CA PRO A 129 -0.66 24.56 -7.25
C PRO A 129 -1.02 23.88 -5.92
N ILE A 130 -1.54 22.66 -5.97
CA ILE A 130 -1.83 21.86 -4.77
C ILE A 130 -0.51 21.42 -4.11
N ALA A 131 0.44 20.92 -4.87
CA ALA A 131 1.75 20.52 -4.37
C ALA A 131 2.50 21.72 -3.75
N ASP A 132 2.47 22.87 -4.41
CA ASP A 132 3.06 24.13 -3.92
C ASP A 132 2.46 24.56 -2.59
N PHE A 133 1.13 24.47 -2.44
CA PHE A 133 0.44 24.77 -1.17
C PHE A 133 0.92 23.89 0.01
N TYR A 134 1.24 22.62 -0.28
CA TYR A 134 1.78 21.70 0.74
C TYR A 134 3.30 21.74 0.86
N GLY A 135 4.00 22.53 0.01
CA GLY A 135 5.46 22.66 0.00
C GLY A 135 6.18 21.40 -0.48
N ILE A 136 5.54 20.61 -1.35
CA ILE A 136 6.10 19.35 -1.85
C ILE A 136 6.55 19.55 -3.32
N PRO A 137 7.77 19.15 -3.67
CA PRO A 137 8.27 19.21 -5.05
C PRO A 137 7.34 18.49 -6.02
N TYR A 138 7.12 19.10 -7.19
CA TYR A 138 6.26 18.56 -8.24
C TYR A 138 6.98 18.54 -9.58
N VAL A 139 6.94 17.43 -10.28
CA VAL A 139 7.56 17.27 -11.61
C VAL A 139 6.53 16.81 -12.62
N THR A 140 6.38 17.59 -13.70
CA THR A 140 5.52 17.21 -14.81
C THR A 140 6.32 16.45 -15.88
N ILE A 141 5.89 15.22 -16.16
CA ILE A 141 6.44 14.37 -17.23
C ILE A 141 5.28 13.98 -18.15
N PRO A 142 5.04 14.72 -19.24
CA PRO A 142 4.01 14.36 -20.20
C PRO A 142 4.27 12.97 -20.80
N VAL A 143 3.18 12.22 -21.03
CA VAL A 143 3.23 10.87 -21.61
C VAL A 143 2.47 10.86 -22.97
N PRO A 144 3.05 11.33 -24.06
CA PRO A 144 2.49 11.18 -25.40
C PRO A 144 2.48 9.70 -25.82
N LYS A 145 1.57 9.34 -26.73
CA LYS A 145 1.39 7.93 -27.15
C LYS A 145 2.70 7.26 -27.61
N ASP A 146 3.54 8.00 -28.30
CA ASP A 146 4.75 7.46 -28.95
C ASP A 146 6.02 7.59 -28.10
N SER A 147 5.93 8.12 -26.88
CA SER A 147 7.08 8.38 -26.00
C SER A 147 6.90 7.85 -24.57
N LYS A 148 6.01 6.88 -24.39
CA LYS A 148 5.76 6.26 -23.08
C LYS A 148 7.05 5.73 -22.43
N HIS A 149 7.87 5.00 -23.18
CA HIS A 149 9.14 4.46 -22.68
C HIS A 149 10.08 5.58 -22.18
N GLN A 150 10.22 6.68 -22.93
CA GLN A 150 11.07 7.80 -22.50
C GLN A 150 10.53 8.48 -21.24
N ALA A 151 9.21 8.60 -21.11
CA ALA A 151 8.58 9.14 -19.91
C ALA A 151 8.84 8.23 -18.70
N GLU A 152 8.69 6.91 -18.84
CA GLU A 152 8.99 5.93 -17.79
C GLU A 152 10.46 5.96 -17.38
N GLU A 153 11.41 6.05 -18.32
CA GLU A 153 12.84 6.20 -18.01
C GLU A 153 13.14 7.48 -17.20
N ARG A 154 12.48 8.59 -17.51
CA ARG A 154 12.60 9.82 -16.70
C ARG A 154 12.04 9.62 -15.30
N ILE A 155 10.87 8.98 -15.16
CA ILE A 155 10.29 8.64 -13.85
C ILE A 155 11.27 7.75 -13.07
N LEU A 156 11.77 6.68 -13.70
CA LEU A 156 12.74 5.76 -13.08
C LEU A 156 14.03 6.47 -12.64
N SER A 157 14.49 7.47 -13.40
CA SER A 157 15.65 8.29 -13.01
C SER A 157 15.37 9.09 -11.73
N LEU A 158 14.17 9.69 -11.60
CA LEU A 158 13.76 10.41 -10.40
C LEU A 158 13.59 9.44 -9.22
N LEU A 159 13.02 8.25 -9.45
CA LEU A 159 12.88 7.24 -8.41
C LEU A 159 14.26 6.78 -7.87
N ARG A 160 15.25 6.57 -8.76
CA ARG A 160 16.63 6.27 -8.31
C ARG A 160 17.26 7.40 -7.52
N GLN A 161 16.99 8.65 -7.85
CA GLN A 161 17.53 9.83 -7.14
C GLN A 161 16.93 10.00 -5.74
N HIS A 162 15.64 9.74 -5.60
CA HIS A 162 14.91 9.94 -4.31
C HIS A 162 14.88 8.68 -3.45
N ASP A 163 15.14 7.51 -4.03
CA ASP A 163 15.12 6.19 -3.38
C ASP A 163 13.87 6.00 -2.49
N PRO A 164 12.66 5.96 -3.09
CA PRO A 164 11.43 5.79 -2.32
C PRO A 164 11.29 4.36 -1.81
N ASP A 165 10.69 4.20 -0.63
CA ASP A 165 10.30 2.89 -0.12
C ASP A 165 9.11 2.31 -0.90
N PHE A 166 8.18 3.17 -1.31
CA PHE A 166 7.03 2.77 -2.12
C PHE A 166 6.45 3.95 -2.92
N MET A 167 5.56 3.62 -3.84
CA MET A 167 4.85 4.58 -4.69
C MET A 167 3.34 4.40 -4.56
N VAL A 168 2.61 5.51 -4.76
CA VAL A 168 1.15 5.52 -4.79
C VAL A 168 0.67 6.12 -6.09
N LEU A 169 -0.16 5.36 -6.83
CA LEU A 169 -0.86 5.82 -8.02
C LEU A 169 -2.19 6.45 -7.59
N ALA A 170 -2.15 7.75 -7.24
CA ALA A 170 -3.32 8.52 -6.83
C ALA A 170 -4.10 9.00 -8.07
N ARG A 171 -4.83 8.11 -8.74
CA ARG A 171 -5.49 8.37 -10.02
C ARG A 171 -4.50 8.72 -11.14
N TYR A 172 -3.36 8.04 -11.15
CA TYR A 172 -2.42 8.10 -12.28
C TYR A 172 -2.94 7.29 -13.45
N MET A 173 -3.51 7.96 -14.46
CA MET A 173 -4.25 7.34 -15.56
C MET A 173 -3.34 6.85 -16.70
N GLN A 174 -2.18 6.30 -16.33
CA GLN A 174 -1.24 5.67 -17.26
C GLN A 174 -0.96 4.24 -16.80
N ILE A 175 -1.03 3.30 -17.73
CA ILE A 175 -0.63 1.91 -17.47
C ILE A 175 0.90 1.86 -17.43
N LEU A 176 1.49 1.40 -16.35
CA LEU A 176 2.92 1.18 -16.23
C LEU A 176 3.36 -0.03 -17.07
N SER A 177 4.58 0.00 -17.60
CA SER A 177 5.13 -1.17 -18.29
C SER A 177 5.52 -2.28 -17.30
N ASN A 178 5.56 -3.53 -17.79
CA ASN A 178 6.02 -4.66 -16.98
C ASN A 178 7.45 -4.44 -16.47
N GLU A 179 8.32 -3.85 -17.31
CA GLU A 179 9.68 -3.50 -16.91
C GLU A 179 9.71 -2.53 -15.74
N PHE A 180 8.83 -1.51 -15.73
CA PHE A 180 8.71 -0.58 -14.63
C PHE A 180 8.23 -1.28 -13.35
N VAL A 181 7.15 -2.06 -13.46
CA VAL A 181 6.54 -2.76 -12.32
C VAL A 181 7.52 -3.74 -11.68
N ASN A 182 8.26 -4.49 -12.49
CA ASN A 182 9.23 -5.49 -12.01
C ASN A 182 10.43 -4.91 -11.27
N ARG A 183 10.74 -3.63 -11.47
CA ARG A 183 11.78 -2.93 -10.69
C ARG A 183 11.33 -2.60 -9.26
N TYR A 184 10.02 -2.58 -9.00
CA TYR A 184 9.44 -2.20 -7.71
C TYR A 184 8.35 -3.20 -7.27
N PRO A 185 8.66 -4.50 -7.17
CA PRO A 185 7.67 -5.51 -6.80
C PRO A 185 7.11 -5.23 -5.42
N GLN A 186 5.77 -5.28 -5.28
CA GLN A 186 5.05 -5.04 -4.03
C GLN A 186 5.27 -3.63 -3.41
N ARG A 187 5.77 -2.68 -4.20
CA ARG A 187 6.08 -1.31 -3.76
C ARG A 187 5.27 -0.24 -4.51
N ILE A 188 4.25 -0.63 -5.26
CA ILE A 188 3.36 0.30 -5.96
C ILE A 188 1.93 0.00 -5.54
N ILE A 189 1.26 0.97 -4.93
CA ILE A 189 -0.14 0.90 -4.52
C ILE A 189 -0.97 1.71 -5.50
N ASN A 190 -2.04 1.11 -6.04
CA ASN A 190 -2.97 1.76 -6.95
C ASN A 190 -4.35 1.92 -6.31
N ILE A 191 -5.09 2.94 -6.73
CA ILE A 191 -6.53 3.04 -6.52
C ILE A 191 -7.26 2.80 -7.83
N HIS A 192 -8.04 1.75 -7.87
CA HIS A 192 -8.94 1.44 -8.97
C HIS A 192 -10.39 1.83 -8.62
N HIS A 193 -11.04 2.52 -9.53
CA HIS A 193 -12.36 3.15 -9.30
C HIS A 193 -13.52 2.20 -9.60
N SER A 194 -13.38 0.92 -9.22
CA SER A 194 -14.46 -0.06 -9.16
C SER A 194 -14.20 -1.11 -8.07
N PHE A 195 -15.22 -1.88 -7.75
CA PHE A 195 -15.10 -3.04 -6.88
C PHE A 195 -14.59 -4.23 -7.72
N LEU A 196 -13.27 -4.45 -7.72
CA LEU A 196 -12.67 -5.56 -8.46
C LEU A 196 -13.18 -6.92 -7.95
N PRO A 197 -13.39 -7.90 -8.83
CA PRO A 197 -13.08 -7.91 -10.27
C PRO A 197 -14.19 -7.35 -11.18
N ALA A 198 -15.18 -6.63 -10.66
CA ALA A 198 -16.26 -6.06 -11.45
C ALA A 198 -15.86 -4.76 -12.14
N PHE A 199 -16.38 -4.52 -13.35
CA PHE A 199 -16.20 -3.28 -14.13
C PHE A 199 -14.74 -2.91 -14.38
N VAL A 200 -13.94 -3.88 -14.82
CA VAL A 200 -12.56 -3.66 -15.28
C VAL A 200 -12.53 -2.74 -16.51
N GLY A 201 -11.53 -1.87 -16.58
CA GLY A 201 -11.30 -0.99 -17.72
C GLY A 201 -11.82 0.43 -17.55
N ALA A 202 -12.12 1.10 -18.68
CA ALA A 202 -12.44 2.53 -18.69
C ALA A 202 -13.87 2.85 -18.25
N LYS A 203 -14.04 3.96 -17.53
CA LYS A 203 -15.32 4.54 -17.14
C LYS A 203 -16.27 3.60 -16.36
N PRO A 204 -15.83 2.91 -15.28
CA PRO A 204 -16.63 1.93 -14.55
C PRO A 204 -17.91 2.52 -13.97
N TYR A 205 -17.93 3.78 -13.51
CA TYR A 205 -19.16 4.42 -13.03
C TYR A 205 -20.24 4.61 -14.12
N HIS A 206 -19.84 4.86 -15.37
CA HIS A 206 -20.77 4.91 -16.49
C HIS A 206 -21.33 3.51 -16.79
N GLN A 207 -20.50 2.48 -16.75
CA GLN A 207 -20.95 1.10 -16.92
C GLN A 207 -21.91 0.71 -15.79
N ALA A 208 -21.58 1.04 -14.54
CA ALA A 208 -22.40 0.79 -13.37
C ALA A 208 -23.78 1.49 -13.47
N PHE A 209 -23.79 2.75 -13.89
CA PHE A 209 -25.01 3.52 -14.10
C PHE A 209 -25.90 2.89 -15.19
N THR A 210 -25.33 2.61 -16.35
CA THR A 210 -26.07 1.98 -17.47
C THR A 210 -26.61 0.60 -17.10
N ARG A 211 -25.85 -0.18 -16.29
CA ARG A 211 -26.26 -1.51 -15.81
C ARG A 211 -27.34 -1.45 -14.73
N GLY A 212 -27.55 -0.29 -14.08
CA GLY A 212 -28.50 -0.13 -13.00
C GLY A 212 -28.13 -0.89 -11.72
N VAL A 213 -26.83 -0.96 -11.39
CA VAL A 213 -26.35 -1.63 -10.18
C VAL A 213 -26.85 -0.92 -8.93
N LYS A 214 -26.76 -1.58 -7.77
CA LYS A 214 -27.21 -1.04 -6.48
C LYS A 214 -26.05 -0.64 -5.57
N LEU A 215 -24.84 -1.03 -5.93
CA LEU A 215 -23.60 -0.71 -5.23
C LEU A 215 -22.55 -0.27 -6.25
N ILE A 216 -21.76 0.73 -5.90
CA ILE A 216 -20.49 1.04 -6.55
C ILE A 216 -19.37 0.90 -5.53
N GLY A 217 -18.14 0.67 -5.96
CA GLY A 217 -17.02 0.45 -5.07
C GLY A 217 -15.72 1.04 -5.59
N ALA A 218 -14.70 0.95 -4.76
CA ALA A 218 -13.33 1.25 -5.08
C ALA A 218 -12.42 0.15 -4.52
N THR A 219 -11.28 -0.06 -5.14
CA THR A 219 -10.30 -1.07 -4.74
C THR A 219 -8.90 -0.45 -4.71
N SER A 220 -8.19 -0.61 -3.61
CA SER A 220 -6.75 -0.36 -3.54
C SER A 220 -6.00 -1.68 -3.53
N HIS A 221 -5.00 -1.80 -4.40
CA HIS A 221 -4.25 -3.04 -4.59
C HIS A 221 -2.78 -2.76 -4.91
N TYR A 222 -1.92 -3.73 -4.70
CA TYR A 222 -0.57 -3.67 -5.22
C TYR A 222 -0.57 -3.86 -6.73
N VAL A 223 0.27 -3.09 -7.43
CA VAL A 223 0.39 -3.20 -8.89
C VAL A 223 1.25 -4.40 -9.25
N THR A 224 0.77 -5.19 -10.20
CA THR A 224 1.46 -6.32 -10.82
C THR A 224 1.55 -6.12 -12.34
N GLU A 225 2.17 -7.06 -13.05
CA GLU A 225 2.26 -7.02 -14.52
C GLU A 225 0.88 -7.09 -15.20
N VAL A 226 -0.07 -7.77 -14.58
CA VAL A 226 -1.44 -7.88 -15.09
C VAL A 226 -2.24 -6.69 -14.58
N LEU A 227 -2.85 -5.95 -15.50
CA LEU A 227 -3.62 -4.75 -15.18
C LEU A 227 -4.78 -5.08 -14.24
N ASP A 228 -4.88 -4.33 -13.13
CA ASP A 228 -5.94 -4.41 -12.14
C ASP A 228 -6.15 -5.81 -11.50
N ASP A 229 -5.13 -6.67 -11.53
CA ASP A 229 -5.18 -8.05 -11.02
C ASP A 229 -4.23 -8.30 -9.83
N GLY A 230 -3.63 -7.26 -9.28
CA GLY A 230 -2.72 -7.39 -8.16
C GLY A 230 -3.41 -7.62 -6.81
N PRO A 231 -2.65 -8.07 -5.77
CA PRO A 231 -3.17 -8.34 -4.44
C PRO A 231 -3.92 -7.15 -3.85
N ILE A 232 -5.17 -7.39 -3.46
CA ILE A 232 -6.07 -6.35 -2.94
C ILE A 232 -5.68 -6.04 -1.50
N ILE A 233 -5.55 -4.74 -1.18
CA ILE A 233 -5.25 -4.24 0.17
C ILE A 233 -6.53 -3.82 0.88
N GLU A 234 -7.37 -3.02 0.19
CA GLU A 234 -8.61 -2.48 0.75
C GLU A 234 -9.66 -2.38 -0.33
N GLN A 235 -10.88 -2.66 0.05
CA GLN A 235 -12.08 -2.43 -0.78
C GLN A 235 -13.20 -1.87 0.06
N ASP A 236 -13.99 -0.97 -0.53
CA ASP A 236 -15.21 -0.50 0.12
C ASP A 236 -16.29 -0.23 -0.94
N VAL A 237 -17.55 -0.16 -0.51
CA VAL A 237 -18.71 0.02 -1.37
C VAL A 237 -19.65 1.06 -0.81
N VAL A 238 -20.36 1.74 -1.70
CA VAL A 238 -21.45 2.65 -1.33
C VAL A 238 -22.73 2.30 -2.10
N ARG A 239 -23.84 2.37 -1.38
CA ARG A 239 -25.18 2.14 -1.98
C ARG A 239 -25.57 3.32 -2.84
N ILE A 240 -26.12 2.99 -4.03
CA ILE A 240 -26.75 3.94 -4.95
C ILE A 240 -28.23 3.60 -5.11
N SER A 241 -29.02 4.60 -5.50
CA SER A 241 -30.45 4.49 -5.69
C SER A 241 -30.86 4.94 -7.10
N HIS A 242 -32.11 4.71 -7.45
CA HIS A 242 -32.71 5.21 -8.72
C HIS A 242 -32.79 6.74 -8.80
N ARG A 243 -32.56 7.45 -7.68
CA ARG A 243 -32.55 8.91 -7.62
C ARG A 243 -31.20 9.51 -7.93
N ASP A 244 -30.13 8.70 -7.85
CA ASP A 244 -28.79 9.16 -8.11
C ASP A 244 -28.58 9.32 -9.62
N SER A 245 -28.12 10.49 -10.03
CA SER A 245 -27.63 10.76 -11.37
C SER A 245 -26.23 10.17 -11.59
N LEU A 246 -25.74 10.22 -12.81
CA LEU A 246 -24.36 9.83 -13.10
C LEU A 246 -23.34 10.71 -12.34
N ASP A 247 -23.62 12.00 -12.21
CA ASP A 247 -22.76 12.93 -11.47
C ASP A 247 -22.72 12.59 -9.96
N ASP A 248 -23.86 12.18 -9.39
CA ASP A 248 -23.92 11.69 -8.01
C ASP A 248 -23.06 10.42 -7.83
N LEU A 249 -23.12 9.49 -8.79
CA LEU A 249 -22.26 8.29 -8.76
C LEU A 249 -20.76 8.66 -8.81
N LEU A 250 -20.41 9.60 -9.69
CA LEU A 250 -19.02 10.08 -9.80
C LEU A 250 -18.56 10.75 -8.50
N GLN A 251 -19.42 11.54 -7.85
CA GLN A 251 -19.10 12.18 -6.58
C GLN A 251 -18.91 11.14 -5.46
N LYS A 252 -19.89 10.26 -5.27
CA LYS A 252 -19.82 9.16 -4.29
C LYS A 252 -18.59 8.28 -4.50
N GLY A 253 -18.25 8.01 -5.77
CA GLY A 253 -17.07 7.25 -6.14
C GLY A 253 -15.77 7.93 -5.72
N ARG A 254 -15.64 9.24 -5.99
CA ARG A 254 -14.46 10.02 -5.55
C ARG A 254 -14.29 10.03 -4.03
N ASP A 255 -15.39 10.14 -3.29
CA ASP A 255 -15.37 10.11 -1.82
C ASP A 255 -14.88 8.75 -1.32
N LEU A 256 -15.35 7.68 -1.94
CA LEU A 256 -14.95 6.31 -1.61
C LEU A 256 -13.46 6.04 -1.96
N GLU A 257 -13.02 6.47 -3.15
CA GLU A 257 -11.63 6.32 -3.60
C GLU A 257 -10.63 6.95 -2.61
N LYS A 258 -10.94 8.14 -2.06
CA LYS A 258 -10.11 8.80 -1.03
C LYS A 258 -9.94 7.91 0.20
N VAL A 259 -11.05 7.39 0.72
CA VAL A 259 -11.05 6.58 1.94
C VAL A 259 -10.32 5.26 1.75
N VAL A 260 -10.61 4.55 0.66
CA VAL A 260 -10.00 3.25 0.34
C VAL A 260 -8.49 3.40 0.14
N LEU A 261 -8.05 4.40 -0.64
CA LEU A 261 -6.62 4.61 -0.86
C LEU A 261 -5.89 5.01 0.43
N SER A 262 -6.44 5.92 1.22
CA SER A 262 -5.78 6.38 2.45
C SER A 262 -5.68 5.28 3.50
N ARG A 263 -6.67 4.39 3.63
CA ARG A 263 -6.60 3.22 4.50
C ARG A 263 -5.50 2.26 4.04
N ALA A 264 -5.46 1.92 2.76
CA ALA A 264 -4.46 1.03 2.19
C ALA A 264 -3.04 1.55 2.38
N VAL A 265 -2.81 2.85 2.13
CA VAL A 265 -1.52 3.51 2.33
C VAL A 265 -1.13 3.51 3.81
N ARG A 266 -2.05 3.80 4.71
CA ARG A 266 -1.81 3.77 6.15
C ARG A 266 -1.41 2.36 6.63
N TRP A 267 -2.14 1.32 6.26
CA TRP A 267 -1.81 -0.06 6.65
C TRP A 267 -0.46 -0.52 6.11
N HIS A 268 -0.12 -0.08 4.88
CA HIS A 268 1.21 -0.34 4.32
C HIS A 268 2.32 0.34 5.17
N ILE A 269 2.17 1.63 5.49
CA ILE A 269 3.10 2.39 6.33
C ILE A 269 3.24 1.78 7.74
N GLU A 270 2.13 1.32 8.33
CA GLU A 270 2.08 0.72 9.66
C GLU A 270 2.54 -0.76 9.69
N ASN A 271 3.00 -1.29 8.55
CA ASN A 271 3.41 -2.69 8.45
C ASN A 271 2.31 -3.67 8.91
N ARG A 272 1.08 -3.43 8.46
CA ARG A 272 -0.08 -4.28 8.75
C ARG A 272 -0.44 -5.23 7.62
N VAL A 273 0.22 -5.11 6.47
CA VAL A 273 -0.10 -5.91 5.28
C VAL A 273 0.96 -6.96 5.04
N LEU A 274 0.55 -8.22 4.98
CA LEU A 274 1.34 -9.33 4.47
C LEU A 274 0.76 -9.85 3.16
N LEU A 275 1.64 -10.06 2.18
CA LEU A 275 1.29 -10.65 0.89
C LEU A 275 1.58 -12.14 0.89
N TYR A 276 0.70 -12.91 0.28
CA TYR A 276 0.92 -14.32 -0.02
C TYR A 276 0.15 -14.73 -1.30
N GLY A 277 0.85 -15.31 -2.25
CA GLY A 277 0.28 -15.52 -3.58
C GLY A 277 -0.24 -14.21 -4.19
N ASN A 278 -1.49 -14.19 -4.64
CA ASN A 278 -2.20 -12.99 -5.10
C ASN A 278 -3.21 -12.45 -4.06
N LYS A 279 -2.95 -12.67 -2.79
CA LYS A 279 -3.81 -12.25 -1.68
C LYS A 279 -3.02 -11.39 -0.69
N THR A 280 -3.71 -10.67 0.17
CA THR A 280 -3.16 -10.01 1.35
C THR A 280 -3.89 -10.44 2.62
N VAL A 281 -3.18 -10.46 3.74
CA VAL A 281 -3.78 -10.35 5.08
C VAL A 281 -3.49 -8.96 5.59
N VAL A 282 -4.52 -8.31 6.11
CA VAL A 282 -4.41 -7.04 6.82
C VAL A 282 -4.67 -7.31 8.29
N PHE A 283 -3.69 -7.00 9.12
CA PHE A 283 -3.78 -7.13 10.58
C PHE A 283 -4.35 -5.82 11.16
N ASP A 284 -5.59 -5.85 11.65
CA ASP A 284 -6.37 -4.69 12.13
C ASP A 284 -5.96 -4.19 13.52
#